data_2862dd5f446e90df9c6e1166fee9a12b
#
_entry.id   2862dd5f446e90df9c6e1166fee9a12b
#
_cell.length_a   1.000
_cell.length_b   1.000
_cell.length_c   1.000
_cell.angle_alpha   90.00
_cell.angle_beta   90.00
_cell.angle_gamma   90.00
#
_symmetry.space_group_name_H-M   'P 1'
#
loop_
_entity.id
_entity.type
_entity.pdbx_description
1 polymer ?
#
loop_
_entity_poly.entity_id
_entity_poly.type
_entity_poly.pdbx_seq_one_letter_code
_entity_poly.pdbx_strand_id
1 'polypeptide(L)'
;MEIANALVGNINAGDKPFTGTVSAQSMIIPAYKYPTGGWETDTYWDSVHKAGGGKVPYAVINPASGVGEKANSDYVKLINDNDAVGIKNLGYIRTVYQTRPIEEVKAEVDKYLELYGKDKIHGYFFDEISALNNHATAYMAELYRYVKEKAGNKLVMANPGTHITDAIAPYADIFVTSEVSAKTYLNNYEQPKSAFENDPANAHRIMHMIHDVTPDQYDAVIKASRERNA
;
A
#
# COMPACT_ATOMS: atom_id res chain seq x y z
N MET A 1 -18.81 -9.80 5.40
CA MET A 1 -17.57 -10.03 4.63
C MET A 1 -16.98 -8.67 4.35
N GLU A 2 -15.87 -8.42 4.96
CA GLU A 2 -15.32 -7.08 5.07
C GLU A 2 -14.36 -6.80 3.93
N ILE A 3 -14.65 -5.72 3.22
CA ILE A 3 -13.69 -5.12 2.31
C ILE A 3 -12.85 -4.19 3.18
N ALA A 4 -11.59 -4.53 3.42
CA ALA A 4 -10.66 -3.56 3.96
C ALA A 4 -10.48 -2.48 2.88
N ASN A 5 -11.12 -1.35 3.06
CA ASN A 5 -11.00 -0.21 2.17
C ASN A 5 -9.77 0.58 2.61
N ALA A 6 -8.74 0.53 1.80
CA ALA A 6 -7.58 1.39 1.97
C ALA A 6 -7.82 2.69 1.20
N LEU A 7 -7.86 3.80 1.89
CA LEU A 7 -8.03 5.12 1.30
C LEU A 7 -6.67 5.81 1.21
N VAL A 8 -6.32 6.29 0.04
CA VAL A 8 -5.09 7.03 -0.20
C VAL A 8 -5.43 8.42 -0.68
N GLY A 9 -4.72 9.40 -0.17
CA GLY A 9 -4.72 10.73 -0.73
C GLY A 9 -4.22 10.75 -2.19
N ASN A 10 -4.61 11.74 -2.93
CA ASN A 10 -4.42 11.87 -4.37
C ASN A 10 -3.02 11.49 -4.87
N ILE A 11 -2.88 10.37 -5.58
CA ILE A 11 -1.63 9.96 -6.23
C ILE A 11 -1.66 10.42 -7.68
N ASN A 12 -0.90 11.45 -8.00
CA ASN A 12 -0.57 11.75 -9.39
C ASN A 12 0.70 10.99 -9.78
N ALA A 13 0.55 10.03 -10.69
CA ALA A 13 1.68 9.33 -11.31
C ALA A 13 2.42 10.27 -12.27
N GLY A 14 3.33 11.08 -11.75
CA GLY A 14 4.17 11.95 -12.56
C GLY A 14 5.06 12.83 -11.71
N ASP A 15 6.33 12.95 -12.10
CA ASP A 15 7.46 13.61 -11.44
C ASP A 15 7.36 15.13 -11.20
N LYS A 16 6.17 15.65 -10.88
CA LYS A 16 6.02 17.08 -10.55
C LYS A 16 5.37 17.24 -9.18
N PRO A 17 5.85 18.20 -8.37
CA PRO A 17 5.18 18.54 -7.11
C PRO A 17 3.72 18.94 -7.40
N PHE A 18 2.79 18.32 -6.68
CA PHE A 18 1.37 18.63 -6.81
C PHE A 18 1.10 20.07 -6.34
N THR A 19 0.54 20.90 -7.22
CA THR A 19 0.16 22.29 -6.91
C THR A 19 -1.35 22.53 -6.99
N GLY A 20 -2.18 21.48 -6.92
CA GLY A 20 -3.64 21.57 -7.07
C GLY A 20 -4.40 21.22 -5.78
N THR A 21 -5.64 21.71 -5.70
CA THR A 21 -6.60 21.32 -4.66
C THR A 21 -6.93 19.83 -4.78
N VAL A 22 -6.78 19.08 -3.67
CA VAL A 22 -7.16 17.66 -3.58
C VAL A 22 -8.66 17.52 -3.85
N SER A 23 -9.04 17.00 -5.01
CA SER A 23 -10.44 16.88 -5.40
C SER A 23 -10.97 15.45 -5.34
N ALA A 24 -10.12 14.42 -5.27
CA ALA A 24 -10.53 13.01 -5.23
C ALA A 24 -9.57 12.16 -4.42
N GLN A 25 -10.10 11.22 -3.64
CA GLN A 25 -9.35 10.15 -3.00
C GLN A 25 -9.30 8.92 -3.92
N SER A 26 -8.23 8.15 -3.82
CA SER A 26 -8.06 6.87 -4.49
C SER A 26 -8.06 5.74 -3.47
N MET A 27 -8.35 4.52 -3.92
CA MET A 27 -8.25 3.32 -3.10
C MET A 27 -7.03 2.51 -3.49
N ILE A 28 -6.34 1.94 -2.50
CA ILE A 28 -5.39 0.85 -2.72
C ILE A 28 -6.01 -0.43 -2.19
N ILE A 29 -5.91 -1.50 -2.95
CA ILE A 29 -6.46 -2.80 -2.58
C ILE A 29 -5.34 -3.63 -1.93
N PRO A 30 -5.43 -3.95 -0.62
CA PRO A 30 -4.41 -4.75 0.08
C PRO A 30 -4.43 -6.23 -0.31
N ALA A 31 -5.37 -6.65 -1.16
CA ALA A 31 -5.45 -7.95 -1.83
C ALA A 31 -5.32 -9.18 -0.93
N TYR A 32 -6.12 -9.25 0.10
CA TYR A 32 -6.26 -10.47 0.92
C TYR A 32 -7.23 -11.51 0.31
N LYS A 33 -7.68 -11.29 -0.93
CA LYS A 33 -8.49 -12.25 -1.70
C LYS A 33 -7.62 -12.95 -2.73
N TYR A 34 -7.62 -14.28 -2.69
CA TYR A 34 -6.98 -15.09 -3.72
C TYR A 34 -7.63 -14.80 -5.09
N PRO A 35 -6.87 -14.80 -6.20
CA PRO A 35 -7.38 -14.40 -7.53
C PRO A 35 -8.56 -15.22 -8.05
N THR A 36 -8.64 -16.49 -7.66
CA THR A 36 -9.70 -17.43 -8.06
C THR A 36 -10.27 -18.12 -6.81
N GLY A 37 -11.44 -18.68 -6.88
CA GLY A 37 -11.98 -19.44 -5.73
C GLY A 37 -13.48 -19.37 -5.55
N GLY A 38 -14.20 -19.03 -6.62
CA GLY A 38 -15.64 -19.05 -6.66
C GLY A 38 -16.28 -17.66 -6.68
N TRP A 39 -17.58 -17.61 -6.74
CA TRP A 39 -18.38 -16.44 -7.04
C TRP A 39 -18.04 -15.19 -6.21
N GLU A 40 -17.75 -15.32 -4.92
CA GLU A 40 -17.43 -14.16 -4.07
C GLU A 40 -16.09 -13.53 -4.42
N THR A 41 -15.09 -14.37 -4.73
CA THR A 41 -13.75 -13.91 -5.14
C THR A 41 -13.81 -13.30 -6.53
N ASP A 42 -14.51 -13.94 -7.45
CA ASP A 42 -14.65 -13.45 -8.82
C ASP A 42 -15.38 -12.10 -8.84
N THR A 43 -16.49 -11.97 -8.10
CA THR A 43 -17.22 -10.71 -7.95
C THR A 43 -16.37 -9.58 -7.34
N TYR A 44 -15.50 -9.91 -6.39
CA TYR A 44 -14.58 -8.95 -5.78
C TYR A 44 -13.61 -8.38 -6.82
N TRP A 45 -12.89 -9.24 -7.54
CA TRP A 45 -11.93 -8.80 -8.55
C TRP A 45 -12.58 -8.14 -9.75
N ASP A 46 -13.75 -8.60 -10.19
CA ASP A 46 -14.55 -7.94 -11.22
C ASP A 46 -14.91 -6.51 -10.83
N SER A 47 -15.28 -6.29 -9.57
CA SER A 47 -15.58 -4.95 -9.05
C SER A 47 -14.34 -4.06 -9.01
N VAL A 48 -13.18 -4.59 -8.63
CA VAL A 48 -11.89 -3.89 -8.64
C VAL A 48 -11.50 -3.50 -10.06
N HIS A 49 -11.57 -4.43 -11.00
CA HIS A 49 -11.25 -4.18 -12.42
C HIS A 49 -12.21 -3.19 -13.08
N LYS A 50 -13.50 -3.25 -12.74
CA LYS A 50 -14.50 -2.27 -13.20
C LYS A 50 -14.21 -0.86 -12.69
N ALA A 51 -13.66 -0.72 -11.48
CA ALA A 51 -13.23 0.56 -10.94
C ALA A 51 -12.01 1.10 -11.68
N GLY A 52 -11.08 0.23 -12.07
CA GLY A 52 -9.88 0.53 -12.86
C GLY A 52 -8.87 1.42 -12.14
N GLY A 53 -7.72 1.65 -12.79
CA GLY A 53 -6.60 2.40 -12.23
C GLY A 53 -6.89 3.87 -11.89
N GLY A 54 -7.93 4.45 -12.45
CA GLY A 54 -8.35 5.81 -12.11
C GLY A 54 -8.93 5.96 -10.70
N LYS A 55 -9.49 4.87 -10.13
CA LYS A 55 -10.01 4.84 -8.76
C LYS A 55 -9.19 3.94 -7.84
N VAL A 56 -8.59 2.89 -8.41
CA VAL A 56 -7.74 1.91 -7.72
C VAL A 56 -6.37 1.91 -8.40
N PRO A 57 -5.49 2.86 -8.09
CA PRO A 57 -4.20 2.96 -8.76
C PRO A 57 -3.27 1.78 -8.46
N TYR A 58 -3.43 1.14 -7.30
CA TYR A 58 -2.55 0.06 -6.86
C TYR A 58 -3.33 -1.11 -6.24
N ALA A 59 -2.85 -2.33 -6.52
CA ALA A 59 -3.25 -3.55 -5.84
C ALA A 59 -2.03 -4.31 -5.31
N VAL A 60 -2.08 -4.76 -4.07
CA VAL A 60 -1.02 -5.56 -3.46
C VAL A 60 -1.16 -7.01 -3.90
N ILE A 61 -0.08 -7.63 -4.35
CA ILE A 61 0.00 -9.01 -4.81
C ILE A 61 0.71 -9.85 -3.76
N ASN A 62 0.01 -10.82 -3.18
CA ASN A 62 0.51 -11.67 -2.09
C ASN A 62 0.29 -13.16 -2.37
N PRO A 63 1.10 -13.79 -3.24
CA PRO A 63 0.89 -15.17 -3.68
C PRO A 63 1.02 -16.24 -2.58
N ALA A 64 1.92 -16.02 -1.60
CA ALA A 64 2.27 -17.04 -0.62
C ALA A 64 2.76 -16.43 0.71
N SER A 65 2.06 -15.41 1.24
CA SER A 65 2.54 -14.55 2.34
C SER A 65 3.92 -13.95 2.00
N GLY A 66 4.08 -13.56 0.74
CA GLY A 66 5.27 -13.12 0.05
C GLY A 66 5.27 -13.65 -1.38
N VAL A 67 6.44 -13.62 -2.04
CA VAL A 67 6.58 -13.96 -3.46
C VAL A 67 6.37 -15.44 -3.78
N GLY A 68 6.60 -16.33 -2.81
CA GLY A 68 6.58 -17.77 -3.01
C GLY A 68 7.84 -18.34 -3.68
N GLU A 69 7.87 -19.65 -3.91
CA GLU A 69 9.03 -20.34 -4.51
C GLU A 69 9.04 -20.30 -6.05
N LYS A 70 7.86 -20.27 -6.64
CA LYS A 70 7.65 -20.26 -8.10
C LYS A 70 6.47 -19.35 -8.45
N ALA A 71 6.41 -18.91 -9.72
CA ALA A 71 5.29 -18.15 -10.21
C ALA A 71 3.96 -18.93 -10.04
N ASN A 72 2.96 -18.25 -9.50
CA ASN A 72 1.61 -18.79 -9.37
C ASN A 72 0.78 -18.30 -10.57
N SER A 73 0.22 -19.24 -11.34
CA SER A 73 -0.51 -18.94 -12.58
C SER A 73 -1.72 -18.04 -12.38
N ASP A 74 -2.44 -18.17 -11.24
CA ASP A 74 -3.61 -17.35 -10.94
C ASP A 74 -3.19 -15.90 -10.67
N TYR A 75 -2.07 -15.71 -9.97
CA TYR A 75 -1.51 -14.38 -9.77
C TYR A 75 -0.88 -13.79 -11.04
N VAL A 76 -0.29 -14.60 -11.91
CA VAL A 76 0.15 -14.14 -13.24
C VAL A 76 -1.04 -13.60 -14.03
N LYS A 77 -2.18 -14.30 -14.01
CA LYS A 77 -3.42 -13.84 -14.65
C LYS A 77 -3.91 -12.54 -14.02
N LEU A 78 -4.03 -12.48 -12.68
CA LEU A 78 -4.47 -11.29 -11.95
C LEU A 78 -3.60 -10.05 -12.25
N ILE A 79 -2.28 -10.23 -12.27
CA ILE A 79 -1.32 -9.17 -12.59
C ILE A 79 -1.57 -8.60 -13.99
N ASN A 80 -1.83 -9.47 -14.98
CA ASN A 80 -2.14 -9.04 -16.33
C ASN A 80 -3.51 -8.36 -16.42
N ASP A 81 -4.52 -8.87 -15.72
CA ASP A 81 -5.86 -8.28 -15.69
C ASP A 81 -5.84 -6.89 -15.03
N ASN A 82 -5.10 -6.73 -13.93
CA ASN A 82 -4.86 -5.43 -13.29
C ASN A 82 -4.21 -4.44 -14.26
N ASP A 83 -3.14 -4.86 -14.91
CA ASP A 83 -2.37 -4.04 -15.85
C ASP A 83 -3.26 -3.56 -17.02
N ALA A 84 -4.11 -4.45 -17.54
CA ALA A 84 -5.03 -4.15 -18.64
C ALA A 84 -6.03 -3.02 -18.33
N VAL A 85 -6.35 -2.79 -17.06
CA VAL A 85 -7.26 -1.74 -16.59
C VAL A 85 -6.52 -0.60 -15.89
N GLY A 86 -5.19 -0.56 -15.97
CA GLY A 86 -4.34 0.51 -15.43
C GLY A 86 -4.08 0.44 -13.93
N ILE A 87 -4.36 -0.70 -13.29
CA ILE A 87 -4.03 -0.96 -11.87
C ILE A 87 -2.59 -1.45 -11.79
N LYS A 88 -1.77 -0.80 -10.97
CA LYS A 88 -0.36 -1.13 -10.77
C LYS A 88 -0.20 -2.17 -9.67
N ASN A 89 0.62 -3.20 -9.92
CA ASN A 89 0.84 -4.32 -9.01
C ASN A 89 1.99 -4.03 -8.04
N LEU A 90 1.76 -4.17 -6.73
CA LEU A 90 2.76 -4.05 -5.67
C LEU A 90 3.00 -5.42 -5.04
N GLY A 91 4.25 -5.88 -5.02
CA GLY A 91 4.62 -7.14 -4.36
C GLY A 91 4.57 -7.01 -2.83
N TYR A 92 3.86 -7.91 -2.15
CA TYR A 92 3.81 -7.98 -0.69
C TYR A 92 5.09 -8.61 -0.13
N ILE A 93 5.73 -7.96 0.83
CA ILE A 93 6.92 -8.47 1.51
C ILE A 93 6.84 -8.14 3.01
N ARG A 94 6.98 -9.16 3.87
CA ARG A 94 7.05 -8.97 5.32
C ARG A 94 8.47 -8.65 5.77
N THR A 95 8.61 -7.67 6.66
CA THR A 95 9.88 -7.35 7.30
C THR A 95 10.00 -7.90 8.73
N VAL A 96 8.88 -8.37 9.29
CA VAL A 96 8.78 -8.87 10.68
C VAL A 96 9.35 -7.83 11.66
N TYR A 97 8.84 -6.61 11.58
CA TYR A 97 9.27 -5.46 12.38
C TYR A 97 10.79 -5.20 12.29
N GLN A 98 11.36 -5.37 11.07
CA GLN A 98 12.79 -5.27 10.73
C GLN A 98 13.69 -6.26 11.48
N THR A 99 13.14 -7.37 11.99
CA THR A 99 13.95 -8.48 12.53
C THR A 99 14.40 -9.46 11.45
N ARG A 100 13.71 -9.48 10.31
CA ARG A 100 14.12 -10.26 9.14
C ARG A 100 15.40 -9.68 8.53
N PRO A 101 16.42 -10.50 8.24
CA PRO A 101 17.64 -10.02 7.60
C PRO A 101 17.34 -9.24 6.32
N ILE A 102 17.91 -8.05 6.18
CA ILE A 102 17.61 -7.16 5.05
C ILE A 102 17.96 -7.78 3.70
N GLU A 103 19.01 -8.61 3.64
CA GLU A 103 19.41 -9.29 2.41
C GLU A 103 18.36 -10.32 1.94
N GLU A 104 17.62 -10.95 2.86
CA GLU A 104 16.50 -11.82 2.50
C GLU A 104 15.34 -11.02 1.91
N VAL A 105 15.06 -9.83 2.44
CA VAL A 105 14.02 -8.93 1.95
C VAL A 105 14.40 -8.39 0.57
N LYS A 106 15.66 -8.03 0.35
CA LYS A 106 16.18 -7.63 -0.96
C LYS A 106 16.10 -8.77 -1.99
N ALA A 107 16.45 -9.98 -1.59
CA ALA A 107 16.33 -11.15 -2.46
C ALA A 107 14.87 -11.41 -2.86
N GLU A 108 13.92 -11.15 -1.97
CA GLU A 108 12.49 -11.28 -2.29
C GLU A 108 12.00 -10.17 -3.24
N VAL A 109 12.53 -8.95 -3.11
CA VAL A 109 12.32 -7.87 -4.08
C VAL A 109 12.74 -8.32 -5.49
N ASP A 110 13.94 -8.87 -5.64
CA ASP A 110 14.45 -9.35 -6.93
C ASP A 110 13.63 -10.51 -7.47
N LYS A 111 13.22 -11.44 -6.58
CA LYS A 111 12.44 -12.61 -6.96
C LYS A 111 11.04 -12.25 -7.50
N TYR A 112 10.40 -11.18 -7.00
CA TYR A 112 9.17 -10.66 -7.61
C TYR A 112 9.39 -10.25 -9.08
N LEU A 113 10.50 -9.58 -9.38
CA LEU A 113 10.81 -9.17 -10.75
C LEU A 113 11.14 -10.35 -11.66
N GLU A 114 11.82 -11.38 -11.11
CA GLU A 114 12.14 -12.60 -11.82
C GLU A 114 10.88 -13.42 -12.16
N LEU A 115 10.01 -13.66 -11.16
CA LEU A 115 8.87 -14.55 -11.31
C LEU A 115 7.67 -13.92 -12.02
N TYR A 116 7.45 -12.60 -11.85
CA TYR A 116 6.25 -11.92 -12.36
C TYR A 116 6.54 -10.84 -13.40
N GLY A 117 7.81 -10.53 -13.65
CA GLY A 117 8.23 -9.62 -14.70
C GLY A 117 8.48 -8.17 -14.22
N LYS A 118 9.58 -7.60 -14.73
CA LYS A 118 10.02 -6.24 -14.35
C LYS A 118 9.01 -5.16 -14.72
N ASP A 119 8.31 -5.33 -15.83
CA ASP A 119 7.33 -4.36 -16.32
C ASP A 119 5.94 -4.54 -15.70
N LYS A 120 5.74 -5.64 -14.97
CA LYS A 120 4.46 -6.01 -14.35
C LYS A 120 4.40 -5.68 -12.86
N ILE A 121 5.54 -5.67 -12.18
CA ILE A 121 5.66 -5.26 -10.78
C ILE A 121 6.07 -3.79 -10.73
N HIS A 122 5.22 -2.96 -10.17
CA HIS A 122 5.38 -1.50 -10.17
C HIS A 122 5.94 -0.96 -8.85
N GLY A 123 5.97 -1.81 -7.83
CA GLY A 123 6.48 -1.46 -6.50
C GLY A 123 6.30 -2.59 -5.51
N TYR A 124 6.48 -2.25 -4.24
CA TYR A 124 6.42 -3.20 -3.14
C TYR A 124 5.64 -2.62 -1.97
N PHE A 125 4.88 -3.49 -1.31
CA PHE A 125 4.22 -3.23 -0.05
C PHE A 125 5.00 -3.96 1.05
N PHE A 126 5.79 -3.19 1.81
CA PHE A 126 6.56 -3.69 2.94
C PHE A 126 5.70 -3.65 4.19
N ASP A 127 5.35 -4.84 4.66
CA ASP A 127 4.48 -5.02 5.82
C ASP A 127 5.26 -5.25 7.11
N GLU A 128 4.55 -5.07 8.23
CA GLU A 128 5.09 -5.23 9.58
C GLU A 128 6.33 -4.32 9.81
N ILE A 129 6.18 -3.03 9.51
CA ILE A 129 7.20 -2.02 9.76
C ILE A 129 7.06 -1.47 11.18
N SER A 130 8.16 -1.46 11.96
CA SER A 130 8.24 -0.62 13.16
C SER A 130 8.67 0.78 12.75
N ALA A 131 7.90 1.80 13.08
CA ALA A 131 8.14 3.18 12.61
C ALA A 131 8.75 4.12 13.69
N LEU A 132 9.03 3.59 14.87
CA LEU A 132 9.26 4.39 16.07
C LEU A 132 10.70 4.38 16.59
N ASN A 133 11.65 3.74 15.89
CA ASN A 133 13.01 3.63 16.38
C ASN A 133 14.07 3.82 15.29
N ASN A 134 15.30 4.13 15.69
CA ASN A 134 16.40 4.40 14.77
C ASN A 134 16.82 3.18 13.93
N HIS A 135 16.69 1.95 14.46
CA HIS A 135 16.97 0.73 13.71
C HIS A 135 16.00 0.59 12.53
N ALA A 136 14.70 0.80 12.77
CA ALA A 136 13.69 0.77 11.71
C ALA A 136 13.96 1.83 10.63
N THR A 137 14.34 3.03 11.04
CA THR A 137 14.70 4.11 10.12
C THR A 137 15.90 3.73 9.24
N ALA A 138 16.97 3.19 9.82
CA ALA A 138 18.17 2.77 9.07
C ALA A 138 17.85 1.61 8.10
N TYR A 139 17.05 0.62 8.56
CA TYR A 139 16.61 -0.50 7.73
C TYR A 139 15.81 -0.01 6.53
N MET A 140 14.82 0.86 6.75
CA MET A 140 14.00 1.41 5.67
C MET A 140 14.80 2.30 4.72
N ALA A 141 15.78 3.07 5.22
CA ALA A 141 16.67 3.87 4.39
C ALA A 141 17.46 3.00 3.41
N GLU A 142 18.00 1.88 3.89
CA GLU A 142 18.74 0.94 3.05
C GLU A 142 17.83 0.24 2.04
N LEU A 143 16.66 -0.23 2.47
CA LEU A 143 15.69 -0.91 1.61
C LEU A 143 15.14 0.03 0.54
N TYR A 144 14.79 1.26 0.91
CA TYR A 144 14.34 2.29 -0.03
C TYR A 144 15.38 2.55 -1.11
N ARG A 145 16.64 2.80 -0.72
CA ARG A 145 17.74 2.99 -1.66
C ARG A 145 17.89 1.79 -2.59
N TYR A 146 17.84 0.57 -2.05
CA TYR A 146 17.92 -0.66 -2.85
C TYR A 146 16.84 -0.72 -3.93
N VAL A 147 15.58 -0.48 -3.55
CA VAL A 147 14.47 -0.50 -4.50
C VAL A 147 14.62 0.58 -5.57
N LYS A 148 15.02 1.80 -5.17
CA LYS A 148 15.19 2.90 -6.13
C LYS A 148 16.34 2.68 -7.11
N GLU A 149 17.47 2.17 -6.65
CA GLU A 149 18.67 2.01 -7.47
C GLU A 149 18.72 0.68 -8.24
N LYS A 150 18.27 -0.41 -7.61
CA LYS A 150 18.47 -1.78 -8.14
C LYS A 150 17.22 -2.38 -8.77
N ALA A 151 16.06 -2.11 -8.21
CA ALA A 151 14.81 -2.63 -8.74
C ALA A 151 14.14 -1.74 -9.81
N GLY A 152 14.79 -0.64 -10.25
CA GLY A 152 14.32 0.22 -11.34
C GLY A 152 13.37 1.33 -10.88
N ASN A 153 13.67 1.98 -9.76
CA ASN A 153 12.91 3.11 -9.21
C ASN A 153 11.41 2.78 -8.96
N LYS A 154 11.16 1.59 -8.44
CA LYS A 154 9.82 1.10 -8.12
C LYS A 154 9.24 1.84 -6.91
N LEU A 155 7.90 1.86 -6.80
CA LEU A 155 7.22 2.44 -5.64
C LEU A 155 7.53 1.64 -4.36
N VAL A 156 7.77 2.34 -3.27
CA VAL A 156 7.94 1.80 -1.91
C VAL A 156 6.76 2.24 -1.07
N MET A 157 5.93 1.29 -0.66
CA MET A 157 4.87 1.49 0.32
C MET A 157 5.24 0.76 1.60
N ALA A 158 5.19 1.45 2.73
CA ALA A 158 5.52 0.89 4.04
C ALA A 158 4.28 0.85 4.93
N ASN A 159 4.04 -0.30 5.56
CA ASN A 159 2.93 -0.48 6.50
C ASN A 159 3.41 -0.62 7.95
N PRO A 160 3.52 0.48 8.70
CA PRO A 160 3.61 0.45 10.15
C PRO A 160 2.24 0.25 10.85
N GLY A 161 1.13 0.50 10.16
CA GLY A 161 -0.21 0.45 10.73
C GLY A 161 -0.50 1.48 11.81
N THR A 162 0.45 2.38 12.06
CA THR A 162 0.41 3.43 13.09
C THR A 162 1.17 4.66 12.63
N HIS A 163 1.01 5.78 13.37
CA HIS A 163 1.74 7.03 13.10
C HIS A 163 3.25 6.83 13.00
N ILE A 164 3.87 7.65 12.18
CA ILE A 164 5.32 7.62 11.92
C ILE A 164 6.05 8.80 12.55
N THR A 165 7.36 8.70 12.63
CA THR A 165 8.23 9.83 12.97
C THR A 165 8.69 10.56 11.70
N ASP A 166 9.05 11.83 11.80
CA ASP A 166 9.63 12.58 10.68
C ASP A 166 10.94 11.97 10.17
N ALA A 167 11.65 11.23 11.03
CA ALA A 167 12.93 10.60 10.69
C ALA A 167 12.77 9.48 9.63
N ILE A 168 11.66 8.71 9.64
CA ILE A 168 11.42 7.62 8.68
C ILE A 168 10.71 8.11 7.41
N ALA A 169 10.05 9.26 7.46
CA ALA A 169 9.26 9.79 6.35
C ALA A 169 9.96 9.87 4.98
N PRO A 170 11.29 10.08 4.87
CA PRO A 170 11.99 10.07 3.59
C PRO A 170 12.09 8.69 2.91
N TYR A 171 11.84 7.59 3.64
CA TYR A 171 12.21 6.24 3.23
C TYR A 171 11.03 5.34 2.83
N ALA A 172 9.92 5.93 2.43
CA ALA A 172 8.88 5.32 1.60
C ALA A 172 8.18 6.39 0.76
N ASP A 173 7.58 6.00 -0.34
CA ASP A 173 6.78 6.90 -1.17
C ASP A 173 5.38 7.07 -0.54
N ILE A 174 4.84 6.00 0.06
CA ILE A 174 3.55 5.99 0.76
C ILE A 174 3.70 5.24 2.08
N PHE A 175 3.06 5.75 3.13
CA PHE A 175 2.97 5.11 4.44
C PHE A 175 1.52 4.79 4.80
N VAL A 176 1.28 3.58 5.31
CA VAL A 176 0.03 3.22 5.99
C VAL A 176 0.14 3.69 7.45
N THR A 177 -0.35 4.88 7.74
CA THR A 177 -0.19 5.51 9.08
C THR A 177 -1.33 5.21 10.04
N SER A 178 -2.32 4.44 9.60
CA SER A 178 -3.40 3.92 10.45
C SER A 178 -3.93 2.62 9.86
N GLU A 179 -3.98 1.56 10.69
CA GLU A 179 -4.64 0.30 10.38
C GLU A 179 -5.49 -0.09 11.60
N VAL A 180 -6.76 0.28 11.57
CA VAL A 180 -7.66 0.16 12.71
C VAL A 180 -9.11 -0.12 12.29
N SER A 181 -9.95 -0.59 13.24
CA SER A 181 -11.38 -0.72 12.99
C SER A 181 -12.08 0.63 12.80
N ALA A 182 -13.20 0.64 12.08
CA ALA A 182 -14.05 1.83 11.93
C ALA A 182 -14.43 2.45 13.26
N LYS A 183 -14.73 1.61 14.27
CA LYS A 183 -15.04 2.06 15.63
C LYS A 183 -13.90 2.88 16.24
N THR A 184 -12.69 2.37 16.18
CA THR A 184 -11.49 3.07 16.66
C THR A 184 -11.24 4.33 15.84
N TYR A 185 -11.31 4.21 14.53
CA TYR A 185 -11.07 5.31 13.62
C TYR A 185 -12.03 6.48 13.84
N LEU A 186 -13.31 6.23 13.99
CA LEU A 186 -14.30 7.30 14.15
C LEU A 186 -14.36 7.90 15.55
N ASN A 187 -14.05 7.11 16.60
CA ASN A 187 -14.29 7.55 17.98
C ASN A 187 -13.03 7.73 18.83
N ASN A 188 -11.91 7.09 18.48
CA ASN A 188 -10.71 7.05 19.32
C ASN A 188 -9.42 7.29 18.51
N TYR A 189 -9.50 8.04 17.41
CA TYR A 189 -8.34 8.36 16.60
C TYR A 189 -7.41 9.32 17.35
N GLU A 190 -6.16 8.94 17.49
CA GLU A 190 -5.11 9.81 18.01
C GLU A 190 -4.53 10.66 16.89
N GLN A 191 -4.28 11.93 17.14
CA GLN A 191 -3.68 12.82 16.15
C GLN A 191 -2.18 12.52 15.98
N PRO A 192 -1.65 12.55 14.75
CA PRO A 192 -0.23 12.36 14.52
C PRO A 192 0.60 13.48 15.15
N LYS A 193 1.83 13.13 15.57
CA LYS A 193 2.79 14.08 16.13
C LYS A 193 3.86 14.51 15.13
N SER A 194 4.03 13.77 14.02
CA SER A 194 5.00 14.11 12.99
C SER A 194 4.56 15.34 12.19
N ALA A 195 5.50 16.18 11.82
CA ALA A 195 5.25 17.28 10.90
C ALA A 195 4.84 16.76 9.51
N PHE A 196 5.40 15.63 9.11
CA PHE A 196 5.08 14.97 7.85
C PHE A 196 3.58 14.65 7.71
N GLU A 197 2.96 13.99 8.71
CA GLU A 197 1.56 13.60 8.64
C GLU A 197 0.61 14.79 8.80
N ASN A 198 1.06 15.84 9.50
CA ASN A 198 0.26 17.05 9.71
C ASN A 198 0.33 18.05 8.55
N ASP A 199 1.22 17.85 7.58
CA ASP A 199 1.32 18.71 6.39
C ASP A 199 0.39 18.21 5.28
N PRO A 200 -0.65 18.96 4.89
CA PRO A 200 -1.56 18.59 3.81
C PRO A 200 -0.87 18.34 2.46
N ALA A 201 0.32 18.90 2.25
CA ALA A 201 1.11 18.63 1.04
C ALA A 201 1.54 17.17 0.92
N ASN A 202 1.59 16.43 2.03
CA ASN A 202 1.95 15.02 2.08
C ASN A 202 0.75 14.05 2.01
N ALA A 203 -0.49 14.56 1.90
CA ALA A 203 -1.69 13.72 1.85
C ALA A 203 -1.61 12.59 0.80
N HIS A 204 -0.98 12.85 -0.34
CA HIS A 204 -0.77 11.86 -1.40
C HIS A 204 0.22 10.72 -1.03
N ARG A 205 0.88 10.83 0.12
CA ARG A 205 1.85 9.86 0.66
C ARG A 205 1.33 9.16 1.91
N ILE A 206 0.09 9.42 2.30
CA ILE A 206 -0.54 8.89 3.51
C ILE A 206 -1.71 8.00 3.09
N MET A 207 -1.76 6.81 3.66
CA MET A 207 -2.83 5.84 3.48
C MET A 207 -3.37 5.42 4.85
N HIS A 208 -4.71 5.37 4.97
CA HIS A 208 -5.37 4.77 6.11
C HIS A 208 -6.09 3.48 5.70
N MET A 209 -5.84 2.40 6.41
CA MET A 209 -6.49 1.11 6.26
C MET A 209 -7.53 0.93 7.35
N ILE A 210 -8.81 0.96 6.99
CA ILE A 210 -9.90 0.90 7.94
C ILE A 210 -10.71 -0.36 7.69
N HIS A 211 -10.75 -1.24 8.68
CA HIS A 211 -11.50 -2.48 8.63
C HIS A 211 -12.79 -2.41 9.46
N ASP A 212 -13.65 -3.43 9.37
CA ASP A 212 -14.95 -3.52 10.06
C ASP A 212 -15.88 -2.33 9.73
N VAL A 213 -15.82 -1.82 8.51
CA VAL A 213 -16.64 -0.68 8.08
C VAL A 213 -17.98 -1.18 7.58
N THR A 214 -19.06 -0.78 8.22
CA THR A 214 -20.42 -1.06 7.74
C THR A 214 -20.88 -0.06 6.67
N PRO A 215 -21.81 -0.39 5.77
CA PRO A 215 -22.23 0.50 4.69
C PRO A 215 -22.69 1.90 5.14
N ASP A 216 -23.33 2.00 6.28
CA ASP A 216 -23.77 3.26 6.87
C ASP A 216 -22.62 4.12 7.42
N GLN A 217 -21.43 3.56 7.60
CA GLN A 217 -20.23 4.26 8.07
C GLN A 217 -19.34 4.76 6.94
N TYR A 218 -19.54 4.33 5.68
CA TYR A 218 -18.64 4.67 4.58
C TYR A 218 -18.40 6.17 4.43
N ASP A 219 -19.46 6.98 4.38
CA ASP A 219 -19.34 8.42 4.21
C ASP A 219 -18.60 9.09 5.39
N ALA A 220 -18.85 8.61 6.61
CA ALA A 220 -18.17 9.13 7.82
C ALA A 220 -16.67 8.79 7.80
N VAL A 221 -16.31 7.56 7.39
CA VAL A 221 -14.89 7.13 7.28
C VAL A 221 -14.19 7.92 6.18
N ILE A 222 -14.79 8.07 5.00
CA ILE A 222 -14.23 8.85 3.89
C ILE A 222 -14.04 10.31 4.29
N LYS A 223 -15.02 10.93 4.96
CA LYS A 223 -14.91 12.30 5.46
C LYS A 223 -13.77 12.42 6.47
N ALA A 224 -13.72 11.52 7.45
CA ALA A 224 -12.69 11.54 8.48
C ALA A 224 -11.28 11.35 7.90
N SER A 225 -11.10 10.50 6.89
CA SER A 225 -9.79 10.32 6.26
C SER A 225 -9.30 11.60 5.55
N ARG A 226 -10.17 12.32 4.86
CA ARG A 226 -9.83 13.63 4.27
C ARG A 226 -9.40 14.66 5.30
N GLU A 227 -10.11 14.71 6.43
CA GLU A 227 -9.78 15.62 7.55
C GLU A 227 -8.46 15.24 8.22
N ARG A 228 -7.95 14.02 7.98
CA ARG A 228 -6.71 13.44 8.52
C ARG A 228 -5.60 13.32 7.50
N ASN A 229 -5.71 14.04 6.39
CA ASN A 229 -4.73 14.01 5.29
C ASN A 229 -4.51 12.63 4.64
N ALA A 230 -5.54 11.77 4.54
CA ALA A 230 -5.43 10.45 3.92
C ALA A 230 -6.47 10.21 2.81
#